data_e08a4904f12d353ffcff3b9fb6d29f76
#
_entry.id   e08a4904f12d353ffcff3b9fb6d29f76
#
_cell.length_a   1.000
_cell.length_b   1.000
_cell.length_c   1.000
_cell.angle_alpha   90.00
_cell.angle_beta   90.00
_cell.angle_gamma   90.00
#
_symmetry.space_group_name_H-M   'P 1'
#
loop_
_entity.id
_entity.type
_entity.pdbx_description
1 polymer ?
#
loop_
_entity_poly.entity_id
_entity_poly.type
_entity_poly.pdbx_seq_one_letter_code
_entity_poly.pdbx_strand_id
1 'polypeptide(L)'
;MQCDIHCVTTWSRLDNTFEGVPVQDLLQRAGVKQEAKYCLVVAEQEFTTNLPLSDLDRPENLIALNWAGEPLTPEHGWPARLLVPHLYFWKSAKWVRGFELLDEDLPGFWEQNGYHMRGDPWKEERYGGRGLTQHEINKFRNASKKHGVGS
;
A
#
# COMPACT_ATOMS: atom_id res chain seq x y z
N MET A 1 -16.03 0.66 8.95
CA MET A 1 -15.81 1.76 7.99
C MET A 1 -16.38 1.37 6.63
N GLN A 2 -17.12 2.27 6.01
CA GLN A 2 -17.57 2.11 4.62
C GLN A 2 -16.62 2.88 3.70
N CYS A 3 -16.30 2.30 2.56
CA CYS A 3 -15.44 2.96 1.57
C CYS A 3 -15.68 2.41 0.16
N ASP A 4 -15.31 3.21 -0.82
CA ASP A 4 -15.27 2.80 -2.21
C ASP A 4 -13.90 2.22 -2.54
N ILE A 5 -13.88 1.21 -3.38
CA ILE A 5 -12.66 0.55 -3.83
C ILE A 5 -12.52 0.73 -5.34
N HIS A 6 -11.34 1.16 -5.76
CA HIS A 6 -11.01 1.37 -7.17
C HIS A 6 -9.90 0.41 -7.61
N CYS A 7 -10.16 -0.33 -8.69
CA CYS A 7 -9.18 -1.21 -9.31
C CYS A 7 -8.56 -0.56 -10.54
N VAL A 8 -7.27 -0.79 -10.76
CA VAL A 8 -6.53 -0.27 -11.93
C VAL A 8 -7.11 -0.73 -13.27
N THR A 9 -7.82 -1.85 -13.30
CA THR A 9 -8.49 -2.41 -14.49
C THR A 9 -9.84 -1.74 -14.80
N THR A 10 -10.10 -0.54 -14.28
CA THR A 10 -11.24 0.32 -14.58
C THR A 10 -12.59 -0.08 -13.93
N TRP A 11 -12.62 -0.98 -12.95
CA TRP A 11 -13.81 -1.20 -12.15
C TRP A 11 -13.70 -0.57 -10.76
N SER A 12 -14.83 -0.23 -10.19
CA SER A 12 -14.94 0.25 -8.81
C SER A 12 -16.02 -0.53 -8.08
N ARG A 13 -15.79 -0.78 -6.80
CA ARG A 13 -16.78 -1.35 -5.90
C ARG A 13 -17.11 -0.34 -4.82
N LEU A 14 -18.37 0.06 -4.79
CA LEU A 14 -18.89 1.08 -3.87
C LEU A 14 -19.44 0.43 -2.59
N ASP A 15 -19.55 1.23 -1.54
CA ASP A 15 -20.17 0.86 -0.26
C ASP A 15 -19.62 -0.39 0.42
N ASN A 16 -18.31 -0.61 0.34
CA ASN A 16 -17.66 -1.68 1.07
C ASN A 16 -17.55 -1.35 2.56
N THR A 17 -17.88 -2.31 3.43
CA THR A 17 -17.76 -2.18 4.88
C THR A 17 -16.59 -3.01 5.39
N PHE A 18 -15.58 -2.35 5.96
CA PHE A 18 -14.42 -2.97 6.58
C PHE A 18 -14.32 -2.59 8.06
N GLU A 19 -13.81 -3.50 8.85
CA GLU A 19 -13.52 -3.28 10.26
C GLU A 19 -12.07 -3.65 10.55
N GLY A 20 -11.43 -2.86 11.40
CA GLY A 20 -10.03 -3.09 11.75
C GLY A 20 -9.44 -2.01 12.62
N VAL A 21 -8.12 -1.92 12.63
CA VAL A 21 -7.35 -0.97 13.44
C VAL A 21 -6.95 0.22 12.58
N PRO A 22 -7.24 1.47 13.02
CA PRO A 22 -6.76 2.65 12.31
C PRO A 22 -5.23 2.66 12.18
N VAL A 23 -4.75 2.94 10.98
CA VAL A 23 -3.30 3.02 10.72
C VAL A 23 -2.66 4.11 11.58
N GLN A 24 -3.35 5.22 11.79
CA GLN A 24 -2.86 6.32 12.63
C GLN A 24 -2.53 5.87 14.06
N ASP A 25 -3.30 4.94 14.63
CA ASP A 25 -3.03 4.40 15.97
C ASP A 25 -1.72 3.62 16.01
N LEU A 26 -1.42 2.85 14.95
CA LEU A 26 -0.17 2.10 14.84
C LEU A 26 1.02 3.05 14.65
N LEU A 27 0.89 4.07 13.81
CA LEU A 27 1.94 5.07 13.59
C LEU A 27 2.24 5.83 14.89
N GLN A 28 1.22 6.21 15.64
CA GLN A 28 1.38 6.91 16.92
C GLN A 28 2.10 6.03 17.95
N ARG A 29 1.76 4.74 18.04
CA ARG A 29 2.42 3.79 18.95
C ARG A 29 3.87 3.52 18.57
N ALA A 30 4.16 3.44 17.28
CA ALA A 30 5.51 3.21 16.77
C ALA A 30 6.45 4.39 16.97
N GLY A 31 5.94 5.63 16.97
CA GLY A 31 6.72 6.85 17.06
C GLY A 31 7.44 7.14 15.75
N VAL A 32 6.75 7.82 14.82
CA VAL A 32 7.29 8.17 13.50
C VAL A 32 8.39 9.21 13.65
N LYS A 33 9.56 8.93 13.05
CA LYS A 33 10.68 9.89 13.04
C LYS A 33 10.40 11.05 12.09
N GLN A 34 10.94 12.22 12.41
CA GLN A 34 10.70 13.45 11.66
C GLN A 34 11.16 13.38 10.20
N GLU A 35 12.23 12.65 9.89
CA GLU A 35 12.76 12.44 8.54
C GLU A 35 11.94 11.48 7.67
N ALA A 36 11.00 10.73 8.24
CA ALA A 36 10.16 9.80 7.49
C ALA A 36 9.17 10.56 6.59
N LYS A 37 9.20 10.26 5.29
CA LYS A 37 8.33 10.90 4.27
C LYS A 37 7.55 9.88 3.45
N TYR A 38 8.01 8.64 3.40
CA TYR A 38 7.45 7.56 2.59
C TYR A 38 7.33 6.29 3.41
N CYS A 39 6.49 5.39 2.93
CA CYS A 39 6.32 4.06 3.50
C CYS A 39 6.45 3.01 2.42
N LEU A 40 7.22 1.98 2.69
CA LEU A 40 7.15 0.71 1.98
C LEU A 40 6.31 -0.25 2.83
N VAL A 41 5.18 -0.66 2.30
CA VAL A 41 4.31 -1.66 2.92
C VAL A 41 4.83 -3.04 2.56
N VAL A 42 5.10 -3.84 3.56
CA VAL A 42 5.63 -5.21 3.39
C VAL A 42 4.52 -6.22 3.68
N ALA A 43 4.34 -7.16 2.77
CA ALA A 43 3.35 -8.22 2.85
C ALA A 43 3.98 -9.60 2.62
N GLU A 44 3.18 -10.67 2.77
CA GLU A 44 3.61 -12.03 2.46
C GLU A 44 3.91 -12.19 0.97
N GLN A 45 4.64 -13.27 0.61
CA GLN A 45 4.99 -13.64 -0.76
C GLN A 45 5.82 -12.57 -1.49
N GLU A 46 6.67 -11.86 -0.75
CA GLU A 46 7.56 -10.81 -1.28
C GLU A 46 6.80 -9.64 -1.92
N PHE A 47 5.49 -9.52 -1.68
CA PHE A 47 4.71 -8.41 -2.18
C PHE A 47 4.99 -7.14 -1.37
N THR A 48 5.23 -6.05 -2.08
CA THR A 48 5.43 -4.72 -1.48
C THR A 48 4.66 -3.68 -2.26
N THR A 49 4.27 -2.62 -1.59
CA THR A 49 3.77 -1.40 -2.22
C THR A 49 4.28 -0.18 -1.47
N ASN A 50 4.47 0.90 -2.18
CA ASN A 50 4.95 2.16 -1.62
C ASN A 50 3.85 3.21 -1.64
N LEU A 51 3.92 4.15 -0.71
CA LEU A 51 3.10 5.36 -0.74
C LEU A 51 3.76 6.47 0.09
N PRO A 52 3.42 7.74 -0.20
CA PRO A 52 3.82 8.84 0.67
C PRO A 52 3.24 8.65 2.08
N LEU A 53 4.00 9.01 3.10
CA LEU A 53 3.53 8.92 4.49
C LEU A 53 2.25 9.75 4.70
N SER A 54 2.10 10.87 4.01
CA SER A 54 0.89 11.70 4.05
C SER A 54 -0.37 10.98 3.51
N ASP A 55 -0.19 10.01 2.61
CA ASP A 55 -1.30 9.17 2.12
C ASP A 55 -1.59 8.00 3.07
N LEU A 56 -0.59 7.52 3.81
CA LEU A 56 -0.76 6.48 4.83
C LEU A 56 -1.35 7.02 6.13
N ASP A 57 -0.91 8.19 6.56
CA ASP A 57 -1.33 8.85 7.81
C ASP A 57 -2.63 9.63 7.60
N ARG A 58 -3.71 8.89 7.35
CA ARG A 58 -5.05 9.45 7.16
C ARG A 58 -6.07 8.70 8.01
N PRO A 59 -7.11 9.41 8.53
CA PRO A 59 -8.08 8.79 9.45
C PRO A 59 -8.92 7.67 8.80
N GLU A 60 -9.08 7.66 7.49
CA GLU A 60 -9.83 6.64 6.76
C GLU A 60 -9.04 5.35 6.52
N ASN A 61 -7.73 5.31 6.78
CA ASN A 61 -6.90 4.15 6.54
C ASN A 61 -6.98 3.14 7.69
N LEU A 62 -7.08 1.86 7.35
CA LEU A 62 -7.20 0.76 8.29
C LEU A 62 -6.19 -0.36 8.01
N ILE A 63 -5.82 -1.06 9.06
CA ILE A 63 -5.44 -2.48 8.95
C ILE A 63 -6.74 -3.26 9.14
N ALA A 64 -7.32 -3.70 8.04
CA ALA A 64 -8.61 -4.38 8.03
C ALA A 64 -8.46 -5.84 8.44
N LEU A 65 -9.35 -6.29 9.32
CA LEU A 65 -9.43 -7.66 9.82
C LEU A 65 -10.71 -8.36 9.34
N ASN A 66 -11.79 -7.60 9.18
CA ASN A 66 -13.11 -8.09 8.74
C ASN A 66 -13.60 -7.31 7.52
N TRP A 67 -14.42 -7.99 6.72
CA TRP A 67 -15.18 -7.41 5.61
C TRP A 67 -16.62 -7.91 5.65
N ALA A 68 -17.58 -6.99 5.55
CA ALA A 68 -19.01 -7.30 5.62
C ALA A 68 -19.40 -8.12 6.88
N GLY A 69 -18.79 -7.80 8.02
CA GLY A 69 -19.07 -8.46 9.30
C GLY A 69 -18.40 -9.81 9.53
N GLU A 70 -17.64 -10.32 8.56
CA GLU A 70 -16.95 -11.61 8.61
C GLU A 70 -15.43 -11.42 8.56
N PRO A 71 -14.64 -12.33 9.16
CA PRO A 71 -13.18 -12.31 8.95
C PRO A 71 -12.83 -12.33 7.47
N LEU A 72 -11.72 -11.67 7.10
CA LEU A 72 -11.20 -11.74 5.74
C LEU A 72 -10.93 -13.20 5.34
N THR A 73 -11.21 -13.54 4.07
CA THR A 73 -10.74 -14.80 3.51
C THR A 73 -9.27 -14.69 3.11
N PRO A 74 -8.53 -15.82 2.94
CA PRO A 74 -7.14 -15.77 2.47
C PRO A 74 -6.99 -15.04 1.13
N GLU A 75 -7.93 -15.20 0.19
CA GLU A 75 -7.92 -14.50 -1.09
C GLU A 75 -8.08 -12.98 -0.94
N HIS A 76 -8.76 -12.53 0.12
CA HIS A 76 -8.98 -11.11 0.41
C HIS A 76 -7.99 -10.52 1.40
N GLY A 77 -7.03 -11.31 1.87
CA GLY A 77 -5.92 -10.84 2.66
C GLY A 77 -5.88 -11.27 4.13
N TRP A 78 -6.67 -12.32 4.51
CA TRP A 78 -6.57 -12.86 5.88
C TRP A 78 -5.11 -13.18 6.25
N PRO A 79 -4.62 -12.91 7.48
CA PRO A 79 -5.38 -12.39 8.63
C PRO A 79 -5.60 -10.88 8.64
N ALA A 80 -4.84 -10.11 7.89
CA ALA A 80 -4.93 -8.65 7.90
C ALA A 80 -4.50 -8.05 6.56
N ARG A 81 -5.15 -7.00 6.14
CA ARG A 81 -4.77 -6.24 4.96
C ARG A 81 -4.75 -4.74 5.23
N LEU A 82 -3.87 -4.03 4.52
CA LEU A 82 -3.94 -2.58 4.47
C LEU A 82 -5.14 -2.14 3.62
N LEU A 83 -5.81 -1.09 4.03
CA LEU A 83 -6.86 -0.44 3.28
C LEU A 83 -6.57 1.06 3.18
N VAL A 84 -6.35 1.54 1.95
CA VAL A 84 -6.12 2.95 1.62
C VAL A 84 -7.14 3.36 0.55
N PRO A 85 -8.37 3.74 0.95
CA PRO A 85 -9.51 3.86 0.04
C PRO A 85 -9.35 4.92 -1.04
N HIS A 86 -8.58 5.97 -0.79
CA HIS A 86 -8.38 7.08 -1.73
C HIS A 86 -7.37 6.78 -2.85
N LEU A 87 -6.69 5.63 -2.81
CA LEU A 87 -5.76 5.17 -3.84
C LEU A 87 -6.29 3.93 -4.56
N TYR A 88 -5.70 3.58 -5.70
CA TYR A 88 -6.01 2.33 -6.37
C TYR A 88 -5.74 1.12 -5.46
N PHE A 89 -6.50 0.06 -5.66
CA PHE A 89 -6.58 -1.06 -4.72
C PHE A 89 -5.26 -1.85 -4.58
N TRP A 90 -4.34 -1.80 -5.55
CA TRP A 90 -3.02 -2.42 -5.38
C TRP A 90 -2.20 -1.76 -4.25
N LYS A 91 -2.50 -0.52 -3.86
CA LYS A 91 -1.89 0.14 -2.70
C LYS A 91 -2.41 -0.41 -1.37
N SER A 92 -3.54 -1.10 -1.39
CA SER A 92 -4.15 -1.77 -0.24
C SER A 92 -3.65 -3.22 -0.15
N ALA A 93 -2.41 -3.39 0.30
CA ALA A 93 -1.73 -4.69 0.30
C ALA A 93 -2.44 -5.73 1.15
N LYS A 94 -2.66 -6.93 0.58
CA LYS A 94 -3.15 -8.11 1.29
C LYS A 94 -2.03 -8.77 2.09
N TRP A 95 -2.38 -9.52 3.14
CA TRP A 95 -1.42 -10.26 3.98
C TRP A 95 -0.31 -9.35 4.51
N VAL A 96 -0.69 -8.16 4.98
CA VAL A 96 0.27 -7.16 5.44
C VAL A 96 1.06 -7.66 6.66
N ARG A 97 2.37 -7.46 6.63
CA ARG A 97 3.29 -7.82 7.72
C ARG A 97 3.81 -6.61 8.47
N GLY A 98 3.99 -5.51 7.80
CA GLY A 98 4.52 -4.32 8.44
C GLY A 98 4.72 -3.14 7.51
N PHE A 99 5.19 -2.07 8.11
CA PHE A 99 5.51 -0.81 7.43
C PHE A 99 6.99 -0.51 7.65
N GLU A 100 7.67 -0.12 6.59
CA GLU A 100 9.03 0.41 6.65
C GLU A 100 8.97 1.89 6.26
N LEU A 101 9.27 2.77 7.21
CA LEU A 101 9.24 4.22 7.00
C LEU A 101 10.60 4.68 6.47
N LEU A 102 10.55 5.47 5.40
CA LEU A 102 11.72 5.84 4.62
C LEU A 102 11.75 7.36 4.39
N ASP A 103 12.94 7.89 4.17
CA ASP A 103 13.15 9.26 3.72
C ASP A 103 13.09 9.41 2.20
N GLU A 104 13.21 8.29 1.47
CA GLU A 104 13.13 8.21 0.01
C GLU A 104 11.98 7.30 -0.44
N ASP A 105 11.38 7.63 -1.58
CA ASP A 105 10.34 6.82 -2.20
C ASP A 105 10.95 5.61 -2.93
N LEU A 106 10.58 4.41 -2.49
CA LEU A 106 11.02 3.16 -3.11
C LEU A 106 9.80 2.45 -3.74
N PRO A 107 9.83 2.18 -5.06
CA PRO A 107 8.73 1.47 -5.71
C PRO A 107 8.56 0.04 -5.19
N GLY A 108 7.32 -0.35 -4.92
CA GLY A 108 6.95 -1.71 -4.59
C GLY A 108 6.83 -2.60 -5.82
N PHE A 109 6.16 -3.75 -5.67
CA PHE A 109 6.05 -4.77 -6.73
C PHE A 109 5.40 -4.22 -8.01
N TRP A 110 4.20 -3.64 -7.91
CA TRP A 110 3.48 -3.14 -9.08
C TRP A 110 4.11 -1.89 -9.66
N GLU A 111 4.64 -1.01 -8.83
CA GLU A 111 5.30 0.23 -9.24
C GLU A 111 6.57 -0.07 -10.05
N GLN A 112 7.31 -1.13 -9.70
CA GLN A 112 8.45 -1.61 -10.49
C GLN A 112 8.04 -2.18 -11.85
N ASN A 113 6.77 -2.59 -11.99
CA ASN A 113 6.20 -3.09 -13.24
C ASN A 113 5.45 -2.01 -14.02
N GLY A 114 5.66 -0.73 -13.73
CA GLY A 114 5.17 0.40 -14.49
C GLY A 114 3.89 1.07 -13.97
N TYR A 115 3.35 0.63 -12.84
CA TYR A 115 2.21 1.29 -12.20
C TYR A 115 2.63 2.60 -11.54
N HIS A 116 1.68 3.52 -11.35
CA HIS A 116 1.95 4.84 -10.80
C HIS A 116 2.41 4.76 -9.35
N MET A 117 3.40 5.60 -8.97
CA MET A 117 3.97 5.58 -7.61
C MET A 117 2.95 5.93 -6.52
N ARG A 118 2.00 6.83 -6.79
CA ARG A 118 0.96 7.19 -5.85
C ARG A 118 -0.36 6.45 -6.07
N GLY A 119 -0.83 6.36 -7.32
CA GLY A 119 -2.04 5.62 -7.68
C GLY A 119 -3.34 6.24 -7.20
N ASP A 120 -3.58 7.52 -7.49
CA ASP A 120 -4.83 8.22 -7.18
C ASP A 120 -5.87 7.95 -8.28
N PRO A 121 -7.01 7.27 -7.97
CA PRO A 121 -8.01 6.93 -8.97
C PRO A 121 -8.75 8.13 -9.54
N TRP A 122 -8.94 9.20 -8.76
CA TRP A 122 -9.60 10.42 -9.21
C TRP A 122 -8.76 11.23 -10.18
N LYS A 123 -7.45 11.03 -10.18
CA LYS A 123 -6.49 11.58 -11.15
C LYS A 123 -6.11 10.58 -12.23
N GLU A 124 -6.72 9.40 -12.23
CA GLU A 124 -6.40 8.28 -13.15
C GLU A 124 -4.93 7.87 -13.15
N GLU A 125 -4.27 7.93 -12.01
CA GLU A 125 -2.85 7.59 -11.84
C GLU A 125 -2.64 6.06 -11.85
N ARG A 126 -2.91 5.41 -13.01
CA ARG A 126 -2.74 3.96 -13.19
C ARG A 126 -1.31 3.57 -13.48
N TYR A 127 -0.66 4.31 -14.37
CA TYR A 127 0.67 4.00 -14.87
C TYR A 127 1.59 5.20 -14.70
N GLY A 128 2.90 4.95 -14.52
CA GLY A 128 3.89 6.01 -14.53
C GLY A 128 3.95 6.69 -15.90
N GLY A 129 3.96 8.02 -15.93
CA GLY A 129 4.00 8.79 -17.17
C GLY A 129 5.31 8.63 -17.98
N ARG A 130 6.35 8.16 -17.33
CA ARG A 130 7.61 7.71 -17.91
C ARG A 130 7.94 6.37 -17.29
N GLY A 131 8.03 5.33 -18.12
CA GLY A 131 8.50 4.03 -17.65
C GLY A 131 9.85 4.17 -16.95
N LEU A 132 10.05 3.46 -15.84
CA LEU A 132 11.35 3.41 -15.19
C LEU A 132 12.39 2.84 -16.16
N THR A 133 13.53 3.48 -16.23
CA THR A 133 14.67 2.94 -16.98
C THR A 133 15.16 1.65 -16.29
N GLN A 134 15.81 0.77 -17.03
CA GLN A 134 16.37 -0.45 -16.47
C GLN A 134 17.35 -0.17 -15.32
N HIS A 135 18.04 0.96 -15.37
CA HIS A 135 18.94 1.41 -14.32
C HIS A 135 18.19 1.75 -13.02
N GLU A 136 17.09 2.48 -13.15
CA GLU A 136 16.22 2.81 -12.00
C GLU A 136 15.59 1.56 -11.40
N ILE A 137 15.09 0.65 -12.23
CA ILE A 137 14.56 -0.67 -11.79
C ILE A 137 15.61 -1.45 -10.99
N ASN A 138 16.83 -1.51 -11.48
CA ASN A 138 17.92 -2.23 -10.81
C ASN A 138 18.31 -1.57 -9.49
N LYS A 139 18.36 -0.24 -9.44
CA LYS A 139 18.59 0.52 -8.20
C LYS A 139 17.56 0.16 -7.13
N PHE A 140 16.29 0.13 -7.49
CA PHE A 140 15.20 -0.19 -6.58
C PHE A 140 15.18 -1.66 -6.15
N ARG A 141 15.45 -2.60 -7.06
CA ARG A 141 15.61 -4.02 -6.73
C ARG A 141 16.72 -4.25 -5.70
N ASN A 142 17.83 -3.56 -5.85
CA ASN A 142 18.96 -3.68 -4.91
C ASN A 142 18.62 -3.05 -3.54
N ALA A 143 17.88 -1.95 -3.52
CA ALA A 143 17.40 -1.33 -2.29
C ALA A 143 16.41 -2.26 -1.55
N SER A 144 15.45 -2.86 -2.27
CA SER A 144 14.49 -3.82 -1.70
C SER A 144 15.17 -5.03 -1.08
N LYS A 145 16.21 -5.58 -1.73
CA LYS A 145 17.02 -6.68 -1.18
C LYS A 145 17.74 -6.30 0.11
N LYS A 146 18.21 -5.07 0.21
CA LYS A 146 18.91 -4.54 1.39
C LYS A 146 18.02 -4.47 2.62
N HIS A 147 16.72 -4.33 2.42
CA HIS A 147 15.71 -4.25 3.48
C HIS A 147 15.01 -5.60 3.76
N GLY A 148 15.52 -6.71 3.23
CA GLY A 148 14.96 -8.04 3.46
C GLY A 148 13.63 -8.30 2.75
N VAL A 149 13.28 -7.48 1.78
CA VAL A 149 12.08 -7.60 0.95
C VAL A 149 12.48 -8.13 -0.42
N GLY A 150 12.05 -9.32 -0.75
CA GLY A 150 12.41 -9.98 -2.01
C GLY A 150 13.79 -10.63 -1.96
N SER A 151 13.82 -11.81 -1.47
CA SER A 151 15.00 -12.71 -1.54
C SER A 151 15.09 -13.38 -2.90
#